data_b862cce09bbf0adc64b23e07306b40b3
#
_entry.id   b862cce09bbf0adc64b23e07306b40b3
#
_cell.length_a   1.000
_cell.length_b   1.000
_cell.length_c   1.000
_cell.angle_alpha   90.00
_cell.angle_beta   90.00
_cell.angle_gamma   90.00
#
_symmetry.space_group_name_H-M   'P 1'
#
loop_
_entity.id
_entity.type
_entity.pdbx_description
1 polymer ?
#
loop_
_entity_poly.entity_id
_entity_poly.type
_entity_poly.pdbx_seq_one_letter_code
_entity_poly.pdbx_strand_id
1 'polypeptide(L)'
;MEFKAFLIKYAEIGIKGKNRYVFENALVRRVRERLDRCVGEFMVEKEQGRVYVEALSDDFDKEEVMEGLSHVFGIAHICPVVLVEDKTFSHVCEELVTHMKEELGDRPFTFKVFAKRSDKKYEMKSPDICMQAGEYIIENMPCLLYTSPSPRD
;
A
#
# COMPACT_ATOMS: atom_id res chain seq x y z
N MET A 1 -5.08 -12.28 7.69
CA MET A 1 -5.53 -11.08 6.96
C MET A 1 -4.95 -11.11 5.55
N GLU A 2 -5.80 -11.01 4.56
CA GLU A 2 -5.37 -11.12 3.17
C GLU A 2 -5.23 -9.76 2.52
N PHE A 3 -4.28 -9.64 1.61
CA PHE A 3 -4.20 -8.47 0.76
C PHE A 3 -5.37 -8.49 -0.21
N LYS A 4 -6.18 -7.44 -0.19
CA LYS A 4 -7.31 -7.29 -1.12
C LYS A 4 -7.16 -6.07 -2.01
N ALA A 5 -6.08 -5.34 -1.87
CA ALA A 5 -5.84 -4.16 -2.66
C ALA A 5 -4.36 -4.01 -3.00
N PHE A 6 -4.11 -3.25 -4.05
CA PHE A 6 -2.76 -2.97 -4.52
C PHE A 6 -2.65 -1.49 -4.81
N LEU A 7 -1.60 -0.87 -4.29
CA LEU A 7 -1.28 0.52 -4.57
C LEU A 7 -0.21 0.55 -5.66
N ILE A 8 -0.53 1.18 -6.78
CA ILE A 8 0.37 1.31 -7.90
C ILE A 8 0.95 2.71 -7.93
N LYS A 9 2.27 2.78 -7.90
CA LYS A 9 3.00 4.02 -8.09
C LYS A 9 3.62 4.00 -9.48
N TYR A 10 3.44 5.05 -10.23
CA TYR A 10 3.97 5.12 -11.59
C TYR A 10 5.15 6.08 -11.68
N ALA A 11 5.94 5.88 -12.72
CA ALA A 11 7.12 6.73 -12.96
C ALA A 11 6.69 8.12 -13.42
N GLU A 12 7.25 9.15 -12.78
CA GLU A 12 6.97 10.54 -13.13
C GLU A 12 7.91 11.09 -14.21
N ILE A 13 8.49 10.23 -15.01
CA ILE A 13 9.52 10.60 -15.98
C ILE A 13 8.95 11.53 -17.05
N GLY A 14 9.34 12.82 -16.98
CA GLY A 14 9.04 13.80 -18.02
C GLY A 14 7.59 14.18 -18.18
N ILE A 15 6.72 13.78 -17.25
CA ILE A 15 5.29 14.05 -17.34
C ILE A 15 4.96 15.26 -16.51
N LYS A 16 4.66 16.38 -17.16
CA LYS A 16 4.28 17.62 -16.48
C LYS A 16 3.06 18.24 -17.13
N GLY A 17 2.25 18.91 -16.32
CA GLY A 17 1.13 19.68 -16.78
C GLY A 17 0.00 18.86 -17.39
N LYS A 18 -0.49 19.32 -18.55
CA LYS A 18 -1.69 18.75 -19.18
C LYS A 18 -1.54 17.31 -19.65
N ASN A 19 -0.32 16.86 -19.90
CA ASN A 19 -0.07 15.50 -20.39
C ASN A 19 -0.16 14.45 -19.30
N ARG A 20 -0.15 14.86 -18.06
CA ARG A 20 -0.19 13.92 -16.92
C ARG A 20 -1.47 13.11 -16.92
N TYR A 21 -2.62 13.74 -17.09
CA TYR A 21 -3.89 13.00 -17.05
C TYR A 21 -4.03 12.04 -18.23
N VAL A 22 -3.48 12.37 -19.38
CA VAL A 22 -3.49 11.47 -20.55
C VAL A 22 -2.71 10.20 -20.23
N PHE A 23 -1.53 10.35 -19.64
CA PHE A 23 -0.70 9.23 -19.20
C PHE A 23 -1.42 8.40 -18.13
N GLU A 24 -1.98 9.05 -17.13
CA GLU A 24 -2.69 8.36 -16.06
C GLU A 24 -3.90 7.57 -16.57
N ASN A 25 -4.68 8.15 -17.48
CA ASN A 25 -5.83 7.47 -18.07
C ASN A 25 -5.39 6.27 -18.91
N ALA A 26 -4.32 6.41 -19.66
CA ALA A 26 -3.76 5.30 -20.45
C ALA A 26 -3.26 4.18 -19.53
N LEU A 27 -2.61 4.56 -18.43
CA LEU A 27 -2.13 3.59 -17.46
C LEU A 27 -3.28 2.82 -16.80
N VAL A 28 -4.33 3.53 -16.38
CA VAL A 28 -5.52 2.90 -15.80
C VAL A 28 -6.13 1.91 -16.77
N ARG A 29 -6.24 2.28 -18.05
CA ARG A 29 -6.77 1.38 -19.08
C ARG A 29 -5.92 0.12 -19.22
N ARG A 30 -4.60 0.27 -19.28
CA ARG A 30 -3.69 -0.88 -19.37
C ARG A 30 -3.78 -1.78 -18.16
N VAL A 31 -3.91 -1.20 -16.98
CA VAL A 31 -4.09 -1.96 -15.74
C VAL A 31 -5.39 -2.77 -15.81
N ARG A 32 -6.49 -2.14 -16.22
CA ARG A 32 -7.77 -2.84 -16.38
C ARG A 32 -7.69 -3.98 -17.39
N GLU A 33 -7.09 -3.75 -18.54
CA GLU A 33 -6.92 -4.76 -19.57
C GLU A 33 -6.10 -5.95 -19.04
N ARG A 34 -5.07 -5.67 -18.27
CA ARG A 34 -4.25 -6.75 -17.70
C ARG A 34 -5.00 -7.53 -16.63
N LEU A 35 -5.77 -6.85 -15.79
CA LEU A 35 -6.57 -7.50 -14.76
C LEU A 35 -7.71 -8.35 -15.33
N ASP A 36 -8.21 -8.01 -16.51
CA ASP A 36 -9.23 -8.81 -17.18
C ASP A 36 -8.72 -10.21 -17.55
N ARG A 37 -7.40 -10.39 -17.61
CA ARG A 37 -6.78 -11.68 -17.85
C ARG A 37 -6.52 -12.48 -16.57
N CYS A 38 -6.71 -11.85 -15.43
CA CYS A 38 -6.53 -12.50 -14.13
C CYS A 38 -7.87 -13.04 -13.62
N VAL A 39 -7.80 -14.06 -12.79
CA VAL A 39 -8.99 -14.58 -12.12
C VAL A 39 -9.46 -13.57 -11.09
N GLY A 40 -10.75 -13.29 -11.07
CA GLY A 40 -11.36 -12.41 -10.10
C GLY A 40 -11.93 -11.14 -10.70
N GLU A 41 -12.60 -10.37 -9.85
CA GLU A 41 -13.15 -9.08 -10.20
C GLU A 41 -12.37 -7.99 -9.48
N PHE A 42 -12.07 -6.91 -10.19
CA PHE A 42 -11.25 -5.83 -9.67
C PHE A 42 -11.84 -4.48 -9.99
N MET A 43 -11.68 -3.55 -9.05
CA MET A 43 -12.01 -2.15 -9.24
C MET A 43 -10.69 -1.38 -9.36
N VAL A 44 -10.60 -0.49 -10.35
CA VAL A 44 -9.41 0.32 -10.57
C VAL A 44 -9.80 1.79 -10.44
N GLU A 45 -9.16 2.49 -9.52
CA GLU A 45 -9.40 3.90 -9.29
C GLU A 45 -8.12 4.70 -9.39
N LYS A 46 -8.23 5.88 -9.95
CA LYS A 46 -7.14 6.82 -10.02
C LYS A 46 -7.27 7.83 -8.88
N GLU A 47 -6.21 8.00 -8.11
CA GLU A 47 -6.10 9.05 -7.12
C GLU A 47 -4.86 9.88 -7.43
N GLN A 48 -4.68 10.97 -6.69
CA GLN A 48 -3.56 11.89 -6.93
C GLN A 48 -2.20 11.20 -6.94
N GLY A 49 -1.65 11.01 -8.13
CA GLY A 49 -0.34 10.40 -8.30
C GLY A 49 -0.27 8.89 -8.10
N ARG A 50 -1.41 8.22 -7.93
CA ARG A 50 -1.47 6.80 -7.64
C ARG A 50 -2.67 6.14 -8.29
N VAL A 51 -2.55 4.84 -8.50
CA VAL A 51 -3.66 4.01 -8.97
C VAL A 51 -3.93 2.94 -7.94
N TYR A 52 -5.18 2.80 -7.52
CA TYR A 52 -5.60 1.75 -6.61
C TYR A 52 -6.32 0.65 -7.35
N VAL A 53 -5.96 -0.58 -7.04
CA VAL A 53 -6.66 -1.77 -7.52
C VAL A 53 -7.23 -2.47 -6.29
N GLU A 54 -8.53 -2.68 -6.27
CA GLU A 54 -9.18 -3.40 -5.19
C GLU A 54 -9.83 -4.66 -5.74
N ALA A 55 -9.58 -5.80 -5.08
CA ALA A 55 -10.20 -7.05 -5.44
C ALA A 55 -11.64 -7.08 -4.89
N LEU A 56 -12.61 -7.29 -5.77
CA LEU A 56 -14.01 -7.36 -5.40
C LEU A 56 -14.47 -8.78 -5.12
N SER A 57 -13.67 -9.76 -5.48
CA SER A 57 -13.95 -11.18 -5.25
C SER A 57 -12.82 -11.81 -4.45
N ASP A 58 -13.08 -12.98 -3.87
CA ASP A 58 -12.08 -13.69 -3.06
C ASP A 58 -11.28 -14.73 -3.85
N ASP A 59 -11.63 -14.94 -5.11
CA ASP A 59 -11.03 -15.98 -5.95
C ASP A 59 -9.77 -15.53 -6.70
N PHE A 60 -9.30 -14.31 -6.47
CA PHE A 60 -8.09 -13.80 -7.11
C PHE A 60 -6.83 -14.42 -6.52
N ASP A 61 -5.78 -14.50 -7.34
CA ASP A 61 -4.46 -14.94 -6.92
C ASP A 61 -3.53 -13.73 -6.85
N LYS A 62 -3.07 -13.41 -5.66
CA LYS A 62 -2.17 -12.27 -5.41
C LYS A 62 -0.93 -12.32 -6.30
N GLU A 63 -0.32 -13.49 -6.42
CA GLU A 63 0.90 -13.65 -7.21
C GLU A 63 0.64 -13.40 -8.71
N GLU A 64 -0.49 -13.90 -9.22
CA GLU A 64 -0.90 -13.67 -10.60
C GLU A 64 -1.10 -12.18 -10.87
N VAL A 65 -1.78 -11.48 -9.97
CA VAL A 65 -2.03 -10.05 -10.11
C VAL A 65 -0.73 -9.26 -10.08
N MET A 66 0.14 -9.56 -9.11
CA MET A 66 1.44 -8.89 -8.99
C MET A 66 2.30 -9.10 -10.23
N GLU A 67 2.38 -10.33 -10.70
CA GLU A 67 3.14 -10.63 -11.91
C GLU A 67 2.55 -9.93 -13.13
N GLY A 68 1.24 -10.00 -13.29
CA GLY A 68 0.57 -9.34 -14.41
C GLY A 68 0.81 -7.85 -14.43
N LEU A 69 0.67 -7.18 -13.29
CA LEU A 69 0.87 -5.75 -13.20
C LEU A 69 2.34 -5.35 -13.41
N SER A 70 3.28 -6.23 -13.07
CA SER A 70 4.70 -5.95 -13.28
C SER A 70 5.07 -5.80 -14.76
N HIS A 71 4.27 -6.33 -15.65
CA HIS A 71 4.47 -6.22 -17.09
C HIS A 71 3.80 -5.00 -17.72
N VAL A 72 3.07 -4.21 -16.95
CA VAL A 72 2.42 -3.01 -17.46
C VAL A 72 3.44 -1.87 -17.54
N PHE A 73 3.59 -1.31 -18.73
CA PHE A 73 4.52 -0.21 -18.94
C PHE A 73 4.08 1.05 -18.17
N GLY A 74 5.03 1.67 -17.52
CA GLY A 74 4.77 2.91 -16.77
C GLY A 74 4.62 2.71 -15.26
N ILE A 75 4.54 1.47 -14.80
CA ILE A 75 4.47 1.18 -13.37
C ILE A 75 5.88 1.13 -12.79
N ALA A 76 6.11 1.91 -11.74
CA ALA A 76 7.38 1.89 -11.01
C ALA A 76 7.34 0.92 -9.85
N HIS A 77 6.26 0.93 -9.07
CA HIS A 77 6.12 0.07 -7.89
C HIS A 77 4.70 -0.43 -7.73
N ILE A 78 4.58 -1.65 -7.26
CA ILE A 78 3.30 -2.25 -6.90
C ILE A 78 3.41 -2.66 -5.43
N CYS A 79 2.53 -2.10 -4.59
CA CYS A 79 2.56 -2.36 -3.15
C CYS A 79 1.25 -3.05 -2.75
N PRO A 80 1.28 -4.33 -2.35
CA PRO A 80 0.11 -4.95 -1.75
C PRO A 80 -0.25 -4.20 -0.47
N VAL A 81 -1.53 -3.92 -0.26
CA VAL A 81 -1.99 -3.17 0.91
C VAL A 81 -3.18 -3.85 1.55
N VAL A 82 -3.35 -3.61 2.82
CA VAL A 82 -4.51 -4.06 3.59
C VAL A 82 -5.38 -2.84 3.88
N LEU A 83 -6.66 -2.96 3.56
CA LEU A 83 -7.62 -1.90 3.85
C LEU A 83 -8.21 -2.11 5.23
N VAL A 84 -8.19 -1.05 6.03
CA VAL A 84 -8.74 -1.06 7.39
C VAL A 84 -9.90 -0.08 7.43
N GLU A 85 -11.09 -0.57 7.73
CA GLU A 85 -12.30 0.25 7.76
C GLU A 85 -12.34 1.15 8.99
N ASP A 86 -12.02 0.60 10.16
CA ASP A 86 -11.98 1.38 11.39
C ASP A 86 -10.66 2.16 11.47
N LYS A 87 -10.74 3.46 11.32
CA LYS A 87 -9.58 4.35 11.26
C LYS A 87 -9.08 4.79 12.63
N THR A 88 -9.65 4.27 13.72
CA THR A 88 -9.13 4.52 15.06
C THR A 88 -7.68 4.06 15.15
N PHE A 89 -6.81 4.89 15.69
CA PHE A 89 -5.37 4.61 15.69
C PHE A 89 -5.03 3.28 16.37
N SER A 90 -5.66 2.98 17.51
CA SER A 90 -5.41 1.72 18.20
C SER A 90 -5.79 0.51 17.36
N HIS A 91 -6.91 0.58 16.64
CA HIS A 91 -7.35 -0.50 15.76
C HIS A 91 -6.38 -0.67 14.58
N VAL A 92 -5.94 0.43 13.98
CA VAL A 92 -4.96 0.39 12.90
C VAL A 92 -3.66 -0.28 13.35
N CYS A 93 -3.20 0.04 14.56
CA CYS A 93 -1.99 -0.59 15.13
C CYS A 93 -2.19 -2.09 15.34
N GLU A 94 -3.35 -2.51 15.85
CA GLU A 94 -3.65 -3.94 16.03
C GLU A 94 -3.64 -4.68 14.70
N GLU A 95 -4.28 -4.12 13.69
CA GLU A 95 -4.31 -4.71 12.35
C GLU A 95 -2.90 -4.75 11.72
N LEU A 96 -2.13 -3.70 11.93
CA LEU A 96 -0.76 -3.62 11.43
C LEU A 96 0.11 -4.75 12.00
N VAL A 97 0.08 -4.93 13.31
CA VAL A 97 0.86 -5.99 13.97
C VAL A 97 0.38 -7.37 13.56
N THR A 98 -0.93 -7.58 13.48
CA THR A 98 -1.50 -8.85 13.04
C THR A 98 -1.00 -9.20 11.64
N HIS A 99 -1.05 -8.23 10.73
CA HIS A 99 -0.58 -8.41 9.37
C HIS A 99 0.92 -8.71 9.33
N MET A 100 1.72 -7.98 10.09
CA MET A 100 3.17 -8.19 10.15
C MET A 100 3.52 -9.60 10.66
N LYS A 101 2.80 -10.08 11.66
CA LYS A 101 3.01 -11.43 12.17
C LYS A 101 2.68 -12.49 11.13
N GLU A 102 1.62 -12.30 10.38
CA GLU A 102 1.22 -13.25 9.33
C GLU A 102 2.23 -13.30 8.19
N GLU A 103 2.76 -12.14 7.77
CA GLU A 103 3.67 -12.06 6.64
C GLU A 103 5.12 -12.39 6.99
N LEU A 104 5.57 -11.98 8.16
CA LEU A 104 6.97 -12.06 8.54
C LEU A 104 7.26 -13.18 9.54
N GLY A 105 6.27 -13.63 10.27
CA GLY A 105 6.42 -14.70 11.25
C GLY A 105 7.41 -14.33 12.34
N ASP A 106 8.26 -15.29 12.71
CA ASP A 106 9.25 -15.12 13.76
C ASP A 106 10.63 -14.70 13.25
N ARG A 107 10.73 -14.37 11.97
CA ARG A 107 12.01 -13.97 11.38
C ARG A 107 12.41 -12.60 11.89
N PRO A 108 13.69 -12.39 12.24
CA PRO A 108 14.16 -11.06 12.57
C PRO A 108 14.11 -10.16 11.31
N PHE A 109 13.68 -8.94 11.49
CA PHE A 109 13.62 -7.97 10.39
C PHE A 109 13.78 -6.55 10.94
N THR A 110 14.16 -5.65 10.07
CA THR A 110 14.17 -4.22 10.38
C THR A 110 12.95 -3.57 9.73
N PHE A 111 12.44 -2.51 10.36
CA PHE A 111 11.29 -1.81 9.80
C PHE A 111 11.42 -0.31 10.02
N LYS A 112 10.65 0.42 9.24
CA LYS A 112 10.51 1.85 9.36
C LYS A 112 9.07 2.22 9.09
N VAL A 113 8.51 3.11 9.88
CA VAL A 113 7.14 3.54 9.74
C VAL A 113 7.07 4.87 9.01
N PHE A 114 6.29 4.91 7.94
CA PHE A 114 5.96 6.14 7.24
C PHE A 114 4.46 6.34 7.33
N ALA A 115 4.04 7.58 7.55
CA ALA A 115 2.63 7.90 7.63
C ALA A 115 2.32 9.12 6.77
N LYS A 116 1.19 9.04 6.07
CA LYS A 116 0.67 10.15 5.30
C LYS A 116 -0.83 10.27 5.58
N ARG A 117 -1.28 11.46 5.93
CA ARG A 117 -2.68 11.72 6.17
C ARG A 117 -3.31 12.37 4.96
N SER A 118 -4.36 11.77 4.44
CA SER A 118 -5.20 12.41 3.42
C SER A 118 -6.18 13.37 4.09
N ASP A 119 -6.66 13.00 5.27
CA ASP A 119 -7.55 13.83 6.09
C ASP A 119 -6.74 14.53 7.17
N LYS A 120 -6.61 15.84 7.05
CA LYS A 120 -5.86 16.66 8.02
C LYS A 120 -6.56 16.78 9.37
N LYS A 121 -7.82 16.36 9.45
CA LYS A 121 -8.59 16.34 10.70
C LYS A 121 -8.41 15.07 11.51
N TYR A 122 -7.58 14.15 11.02
CA TYR A 122 -7.30 12.92 11.75
C TYR A 122 -6.77 13.25 13.15
N GLU A 123 -7.08 12.39 14.12
CA GLU A 123 -6.77 12.60 15.54
C GLU A 123 -5.28 12.80 15.86
N MET A 124 -4.39 12.36 14.97
CA MET A 124 -2.94 12.44 15.17
C MET A 124 -2.23 13.02 13.95
N LYS A 125 -1.11 13.69 14.20
CA LYS A 125 -0.22 14.18 13.14
C LYS A 125 0.70 13.05 12.66
N SER A 126 1.17 13.13 11.43
CA SER A 126 2.00 12.09 10.83
C SER A 126 3.24 11.71 11.66
N PRO A 127 4.02 12.66 12.22
CA PRO A 127 5.14 12.28 13.06
C PRO A 127 4.75 11.49 14.30
N ASP A 128 3.62 11.84 14.92
CA ASP A 128 3.12 11.13 16.09
C ASP A 128 2.65 9.73 15.73
N ILE A 129 2.02 9.57 14.56
CA ILE A 129 1.60 8.27 14.05
C ILE A 129 2.82 7.36 13.87
N CYS A 130 3.87 7.87 13.24
CA CYS A 130 5.11 7.12 13.02
C CYS A 130 5.73 6.66 14.32
N MET A 131 5.84 7.56 15.29
CA MET A 131 6.45 7.26 16.58
C MET A 131 5.65 6.26 17.38
N GLN A 132 4.35 6.49 17.54
CA GLN A 132 3.51 5.60 18.34
C GLN A 132 3.28 4.25 17.68
N ALA A 133 3.13 4.20 16.37
CA ALA A 133 3.02 2.93 15.66
C ALA A 133 4.32 2.12 15.78
N GLY A 134 5.46 2.78 15.67
CA GLY A 134 6.76 2.13 15.87
C GLY A 134 6.90 1.54 17.27
N GLU A 135 6.54 2.29 18.29
CA GLU A 135 6.55 1.80 19.67
C GLU A 135 5.62 0.61 19.87
N TYR A 136 4.42 0.67 19.32
CA TYR A 136 3.46 -0.42 19.40
C TYR A 136 3.99 -1.70 18.74
N ILE A 137 4.63 -1.57 17.60
CA ILE A 137 5.24 -2.71 16.90
C ILE A 137 6.34 -3.33 17.75
N ILE A 138 7.22 -2.53 18.33
CA ILE A 138 8.30 -3.00 19.20
C ILE A 138 7.75 -3.76 20.39
N GLU A 139 6.73 -3.25 21.04
CA GLU A 139 6.12 -3.87 22.21
C GLU A 139 5.43 -5.21 21.91
N ASN A 140 4.93 -5.38 20.69
CA ASN A 140 4.11 -6.53 20.33
C ASN A 140 4.82 -7.54 19.43
N MET A 141 6.06 -7.26 19.02
CA MET A 141 6.85 -8.16 18.16
C MET A 141 8.22 -8.41 18.77
N PRO A 142 8.39 -9.54 19.48
CA PRO A 142 9.57 -9.77 20.34
C PRO A 142 10.90 -9.99 19.63
N CYS A 143 10.93 -10.30 18.35
CA CYS A 143 12.18 -10.59 17.64
C CYS A 143 12.63 -9.46 16.72
N LEU A 144 12.28 -8.22 17.04
CA LEU A 144 12.40 -7.12 16.12
C LEU A 144 13.62 -6.24 16.38
N LEU A 145 14.32 -5.87 15.29
CA LEU A 145 15.36 -4.84 15.33
C LEU A 145 14.76 -3.57 14.75
N TYR A 146 14.41 -2.62 15.63
CA TYR A 146 13.86 -1.35 15.20
C TYR A 146 14.97 -0.41 14.76
N THR A 147 14.83 0.10 13.55
CA THR A 147 15.69 1.18 13.08
C THR A 147 14.88 2.46 13.20
N SER A 148 15.25 3.31 14.14
CA SER A 148 14.59 4.57 14.35
C SER A 148 14.65 5.40 13.07
N PRO A 149 13.55 5.97 12.59
CA PRO A 149 13.62 6.87 11.46
C PRO A 149 14.43 8.08 11.83
N SER A 150 15.34 8.49 10.95
CA SER A 150 16.06 9.73 11.12
C SER A 150 15.04 10.89 11.05
N PRO A 151 15.30 12.01 11.74
CA PRO A 151 14.39 13.16 11.68
C PRO A 151 14.12 13.70 10.28
N ARG A 152 14.91 13.29 9.32
CA ARG A 152 14.79 13.71 7.93
C ARG A 152 13.96 12.74 7.07
N ASP A 153 13.61 11.64 7.62
CA ASP A 153 12.91 10.58 6.88
C ASP A 153 11.42 10.71 7.01
#